data_9071058974d5ef179ac51123269a2b09
#
_entry.id   9071058974d5ef179ac51123269a2b09
#
_cell.length_a   1.000
_cell.length_b   1.000
_cell.length_c   1.000
_cell.angle_alpha   90.00
_cell.angle_beta   90.00
_cell.angle_gamma   90.00
#
_symmetry.space_group_name_H-M   'P 1'
#
loop_
_entity.id
_entity.type
_entity.pdbx_description
1 polymer ?
#
loop_
_entity_poly.entity_id
_entity_poly.type
_entity_poly.pdbx_seq_one_letter_code
_entity_poly.pdbx_strand_id
1 'polypeptide(L)'
;MSTRARIGILLPDDSILSVYHHFDGYPEGLGVTLKEHYNTYDKVAELIDGGNMSNCWSDSKFDVETGEFTPIADPKPSYYGGDDEAPVLSKNFDEFTRIDCWQEYSYVFVKDRWEGYAISHKMDENYEQIVSVNVRNVEIPEPETV
;
A
#
# COMPACT_ATOMS: atom_id res chain seq x y z
N MET A 1 3.56 16.14 -4.57
CA MET A 1 4.24 14.91 -5.01
C MET A 1 3.66 13.71 -4.29
N SER A 2 3.49 12.62 -5.01
CA SER A 2 2.95 11.40 -4.43
C SER A 2 4.06 10.58 -3.80
N THR A 3 3.82 10.02 -2.61
CA THR A 3 4.69 9.02 -2.01
C THR A 3 4.09 7.66 -2.32
N ARG A 4 4.70 6.94 -3.25
CA ARG A 4 4.16 5.69 -3.79
C ARG A 4 4.49 4.51 -2.89
N ALA A 5 3.53 3.59 -2.76
CA ALA A 5 3.70 2.40 -1.94
C ALA A 5 3.02 1.18 -2.55
N ARG A 6 3.32 0.02 -2.00
CA ARG A 6 2.57 -1.22 -2.28
C ARG A 6 2.05 -1.77 -0.97
N ILE A 7 0.88 -2.36 -1.04
CA ILE A 7 0.23 -3.03 0.08
C ILE A 7 0.13 -4.51 -0.27
N GLY A 8 0.71 -5.35 0.57
CA GLY A 8 0.74 -6.78 0.34
C GLY A 8 0.21 -7.60 1.50
N ILE A 9 -0.16 -8.83 1.21
CA ILE A 9 -0.56 -9.82 2.20
C ILE A 9 0.25 -11.09 1.96
N LEU A 10 0.85 -11.63 3.03
CA LEU A 10 1.59 -12.87 2.96
C LEU A 10 0.61 -14.05 2.97
N LEU A 11 0.67 -14.87 1.94
CA LEU A 11 -0.19 -16.04 1.79
C LEU A 11 0.44 -17.28 2.46
N PRO A 12 -0.35 -18.33 2.71
CA PRO A 12 0.17 -19.53 3.41
C PRO A 12 1.37 -20.21 2.76
N ASP A 13 1.56 -20.04 1.44
CA ASP A 13 2.70 -20.62 0.71
C ASP A 13 3.91 -19.68 0.62
N ASP A 14 3.92 -18.61 1.43
CA ASP A 14 4.96 -17.56 1.45
C ASP A 14 5.00 -16.66 0.21
N SER A 15 4.02 -16.77 -0.67
CA SER A 15 3.84 -15.78 -1.75
C SER A 15 3.19 -14.52 -1.21
N ILE A 16 3.31 -13.42 -1.96
CA ILE A 16 2.74 -12.14 -1.56
C ILE A 16 1.83 -11.63 -2.68
N LEU A 17 0.57 -11.38 -2.35
CA LEU A 17 -0.37 -10.73 -3.23
C LEU A 17 -0.40 -9.25 -2.88
N SER A 18 -0.21 -8.36 -3.85
CA SER A 18 -0.05 -6.94 -3.56
C SER A 18 -0.70 -6.03 -4.60
N VAL A 19 -0.98 -4.81 -4.15
CA VAL A 19 -1.55 -3.75 -4.97
C VAL A 19 -0.75 -2.46 -4.80
N TYR A 20 -0.88 -1.56 -5.78
CA TYR A 20 -0.27 -0.24 -5.76
C TYR A 20 -1.14 0.75 -5.00
N HIS A 21 -0.50 1.65 -4.25
CA HIS A 21 -1.13 2.75 -3.51
C HIS A 21 -0.40 4.04 -3.85
N HIS A 22 -1.13 5.07 -4.28
CA HIS A 22 -0.51 6.26 -4.90
C HIS A 22 -0.16 7.39 -3.93
N PHE A 23 -1.05 7.73 -3.00
CA PHE A 23 -0.88 8.91 -2.15
C PHE A 23 -0.42 8.60 -0.74
N ASP A 24 0.48 9.45 -0.20
CA ASP A 24 0.88 9.45 1.21
C ASP A 24 1.29 8.08 1.74
N GLY A 25 2.11 7.36 0.95
CA GLY A 25 2.52 5.99 1.29
C GLY A 25 3.55 5.88 2.40
N TYR A 26 3.95 6.98 3.03
CA TYR A 26 4.93 6.96 4.12
C TYR A 26 4.30 6.38 5.41
N PRO A 27 5.13 5.91 6.37
CA PRO A 27 4.60 5.21 7.57
C PRO A 27 3.59 6.02 8.39
N GLU A 28 3.79 7.32 8.52
CA GLU A 28 2.91 8.23 9.29
C GLU A 28 1.55 8.44 8.60
N GLY A 29 1.45 8.16 7.32
CA GLY A 29 0.22 8.24 6.55
C GLY A 29 -0.40 6.88 6.36
N LEU A 30 -0.04 6.22 5.26
CA LEU A 30 -0.59 4.89 4.92
C LEU A 30 -0.38 3.86 6.02
N GLY A 31 0.83 3.81 6.61
CA GLY A 31 1.13 2.82 7.63
C GLY A 31 0.18 2.88 8.82
N VAL A 32 -0.08 4.09 9.33
CA VAL A 32 -1.00 4.29 10.46
C VAL A 32 -2.43 3.89 10.07
N THR A 33 -2.86 4.26 8.86
CA THR A 33 -4.19 3.91 8.36
C THR A 33 -4.38 2.40 8.29
N LEU A 34 -3.37 1.67 7.80
CA LEU A 34 -3.42 0.21 7.72
C LEU A 34 -3.53 -0.42 9.11
N LYS A 35 -2.75 0.06 10.07
CA LYS A 35 -2.81 -0.45 11.44
C LYS A 35 -4.17 -0.18 12.10
N GLU A 36 -4.74 0.97 11.86
CA GLU A 36 -5.98 1.38 12.52
C GLU A 36 -7.21 0.71 11.92
N HIS A 37 -7.30 0.63 10.60
CA HIS A 37 -8.53 0.24 9.91
C HIS A 37 -8.47 -1.11 9.18
N TYR A 38 -7.28 -1.63 8.91
CA TYR A 38 -7.09 -2.87 8.14
C TYR A 38 -6.22 -3.83 8.95
N ASN A 39 -6.72 -4.24 10.10
CA ASN A 39 -5.94 -4.98 11.09
C ASN A 39 -6.30 -6.46 11.23
N THR A 40 -7.05 -7.01 10.29
CA THR A 40 -7.35 -8.44 10.24
C THR A 40 -7.09 -8.98 8.85
N TYR A 41 -6.85 -10.28 8.74
CA TYR A 41 -6.62 -10.94 7.45
C TYR A 41 -7.76 -10.66 6.48
N ASP A 42 -9.01 -10.78 6.92
CA ASP A 42 -10.17 -10.57 6.07
C ASP A 42 -10.26 -9.15 5.53
N LYS A 43 -10.00 -8.16 6.39
CA LYS A 43 -10.01 -6.75 5.97
C LYS A 43 -8.91 -6.44 4.97
N VAL A 44 -7.72 -7.01 5.17
CA VAL A 44 -6.59 -6.82 4.26
C VAL A 44 -6.86 -7.51 2.92
N ALA A 45 -7.37 -8.75 2.96
CA ALA A 45 -7.69 -9.49 1.76
C ALA A 45 -8.75 -8.76 0.93
N GLU A 46 -9.77 -8.22 1.57
CA GLU A 46 -10.81 -7.43 0.90
C GLU A 46 -10.24 -6.16 0.27
N LEU A 47 -9.36 -5.46 1.00
CA LEU A 47 -8.71 -4.25 0.49
C LEU A 47 -7.91 -4.56 -0.79
N ILE A 48 -7.11 -5.62 -0.76
CA ILE A 48 -6.23 -6.00 -1.88
C ILE A 48 -7.05 -6.51 -3.07
N ASP A 49 -8.15 -7.18 -2.83
CA ASP A 49 -8.99 -7.75 -3.88
C ASP A 49 -9.51 -6.69 -4.86
N GLY A 50 -9.67 -5.46 -4.41
CA GLY A 50 -10.11 -4.35 -5.28
C GLY A 50 -9.08 -3.87 -6.28
N GLY A 51 -7.81 -4.24 -6.12
CA GLY A 51 -6.75 -3.86 -7.04
C GLY A 51 -6.04 -2.56 -6.66
N ASN A 52 -5.33 -2.00 -7.62
CA ASN A 52 -4.56 -0.76 -7.41
C ASN A 52 -5.49 0.41 -7.06
N MET A 53 -4.99 1.31 -6.22
CA MET A 53 -5.81 2.38 -5.66
C MET A 53 -5.03 3.69 -5.55
N SER A 54 -5.75 4.81 -5.53
CA SER A 54 -5.16 6.11 -5.24
C SER A 54 -4.90 6.26 -3.75
N ASN A 55 -5.84 5.83 -2.91
CA ASN A 55 -5.71 5.80 -1.46
C ASN A 55 -6.70 4.82 -0.85
N CYS A 56 -6.49 4.45 0.43
CA CYS A 56 -7.36 3.52 1.13
C CYS A 56 -8.15 4.16 2.27
N TRP A 57 -8.11 5.47 2.37
CA TRP A 57 -8.80 6.13 3.48
C TRP A 57 -10.03 6.95 3.08
N SER A 58 -10.13 7.56 1.95
CA SER A 58 -11.30 8.36 1.51
C SER A 58 -12.22 8.80 2.67
N ASP A 59 -11.59 9.33 3.73
CA ASP A 59 -12.26 9.63 4.99
C ASP A 59 -13.03 10.94 4.97
N SER A 60 -13.11 11.56 3.80
CA SER A 60 -13.85 12.80 3.63
C SER A 60 -14.57 12.83 2.28
N LYS A 61 -15.74 13.42 2.30
CA LYS A 61 -16.55 13.65 1.11
C LYS A 61 -16.54 15.12 0.75
N PHE A 62 -16.21 15.43 -0.50
CA PHE A 62 -16.23 16.81 -0.99
C PHE A 62 -17.64 17.19 -1.43
N ASP A 63 -18.13 18.30 -0.90
CA ASP A 63 -19.41 18.89 -1.30
C ASP A 63 -19.18 19.98 -2.33
N VAL A 64 -19.66 19.77 -3.54
CA VAL A 64 -19.46 20.70 -4.67
C VAL A 64 -20.16 22.04 -4.44
N GLU A 65 -21.28 22.02 -3.73
CA GLU A 65 -22.08 23.23 -3.48
C GLU A 65 -21.47 24.15 -2.43
N THR A 66 -20.91 23.55 -1.36
CA THR A 66 -20.33 24.33 -0.27
C THR A 66 -18.81 24.48 -0.37
N GLY A 67 -18.17 23.65 -1.18
CA GLY A 67 -16.71 23.60 -1.28
C GLY A 67 -16.03 23.01 -0.07
N GLU A 68 -16.75 22.33 0.78
CA GLU A 68 -16.24 21.78 2.04
C GLU A 68 -16.10 20.26 1.98
N PHE A 69 -15.17 19.73 2.82
CA PHE A 69 -15.01 18.29 3.05
C PHE A 69 -15.75 17.89 4.30
N THR A 70 -16.54 16.83 4.20
CA THR A 70 -17.26 16.25 5.33
C THR A 70 -16.65 14.91 5.67
N PRO A 71 -16.27 14.66 6.94
CA PRO A 71 -15.71 13.35 7.33
C PRO A 71 -16.68 12.21 7.08
N ILE A 72 -16.11 11.06 6.65
CA ILE A 72 -16.84 9.81 6.47
C ILE A 72 -16.47 8.92 7.68
N ALA A 73 -17.45 8.23 8.25
CA ALA A 73 -17.25 7.44 9.47
C ALA A 73 -16.25 6.29 9.28
N ASP A 74 -16.30 5.61 8.13
CA ASP A 74 -15.40 4.51 7.82
C ASP A 74 -14.58 4.80 6.57
N PRO A 75 -13.27 4.57 6.59
CA PRO A 75 -12.45 4.78 5.40
C PRO A 75 -12.84 3.81 4.28
N LYS A 76 -12.85 4.31 3.06
CA LYS A 76 -13.14 3.51 1.89
C LYS A 76 -12.05 3.68 0.84
N PRO A 77 -11.56 2.58 0.25
CA PRO A 77 -10.56 2.66 -0.79
C PRO A 77 -11.10 3.35 -2.05
N SER A 78 -10.21 4.10 -2.72
CA SER A 78 -10.50 4.69 -4.02
C SER A 78 -9.73 3.92 -5.07
N TYR A 79 -10.35 2.89 -5.63
CA TYR A 79 -9.74 2.03 -6.62
C TYR A 79 -9.76 2.67 -8.01
N TYR A 80 -8.72 2.41 -8.80
CA TYR A 80 -8.69 2.85 -10.21
C TYR A 80 -9.69 2.05 -11.05
N GLY A 81 -9.81 0.75 -10.77
CA GLY A 81 -10.68 -0.14 -11.52
C GLY A 81 -10.10 -0.55 -12.88
N GLY A 82 -10.56 -1.67 -13.40
CA GLY A 82 -10.13 -2.18 -14.69
C GLY A 82 -9.18 -3.37 -14.60
N ASP A 83 -9.02 -4.08 -15.71
CA ASP A 83 -8.24 -5.32 -15.76
C ASP A 83 -6.75 -5.09 -15.52
N ASP A 84 -6.23 -3.93 -15.94
CA ASP A 84 -4.81 -3.60 -15.78
C ASP A 84 -4.45 -3.23 -14.34
N GLU A 85 -5.44 -3.06 -13.48
CA GLU A 85 -5.26 -2.64 -12.10
C GLU A 85 -5.39 -3.80 -11.09
N ALA A 86 -5.35 -5.04 -11.57
CA ALA A 86 -5.50 -6.22 -10.73
C ALA A 86 -4.31 -6.42 -9.77
N PRO A 87 -4.52 -7.11 -8.64
CA PRO A 87 -3.42 -7.45 -7.74
C PRO A 87 -2.34 -8.29 -8.42
N VAL A 88 -1.10 -8.14 -7.97
CA VAL A 88 0.05 -8.87 -8.49
C VAL A 88 0.48 -9.92 -7.48
N LEU A 89 0.63 -11.16 -7.93
CA LEU A 89 1.13 -12.25 -7.11
C LEU A 89 2.64 -12.40 -7.30
N SER A 90 3.40 -12.27 -6.21
CA SER A 90 4.84 -12.48 -6.19
C SER A 90 5.16 -13.78 -5.46
N LYS A 91 6.09 -14.58 -5.99
CA LYS A 91 6.42 -15.90 -5.41
C LYS A 91 7.07 -15.79 -4.04
N ASN A 92 7.80 -14.69 -3.79
CA ASN A 92 8.53 -14.48 -2.56
C ASN A 92 8.75 -12.98 -2.34
N PHE A 93 9.37 -12.65 -1.22
CA PHE A 93 9.63 -11.25 -0.84
C PHE A 93 10.58 -10.56 -1.83
N ASP A 94 11.61 -11.25 -2.32
CA ASP A 94 12.56 -10.66 -3.27
C ASP A 94 11.84 -10.22 -4.55
N GLU A 95 11.00 -11.07 -5.10
CA GLU A 95 10.21 -10.75 -6.30
C GLU A 95 9.26 -9.59 -6.04
N PHE A 96 8.62 -9.56 -4.87
CA PHE A 96 7.74 -8.47 -4.46
C PHE A 96 8.48 -7.12 -4.44
N THR A 97 9.69 -7.07 -3.89
CA THR A 97 10.47 -5.82 -3.81
C THR A 97 10.92 -5.31 -5.17
N ARG A 98 10.93 -6.18 -6.19
CA ARG A 98 11.38 -5.84 -7.56
C ARG A 98 10.25 -5.44 -8.49
N ILE A 99 9.02 -5.34 -8.01
CA ILE A 99 7.90 -4.87 -8.83
C ILE A 99 8.18 -3.43 -9.25
N ASP A 100 8.17 -3.18 -10.58
CA ASP A 100 8.50 -1.87 -11.15
C ASP A 100 7.29 -0.94 -11.10
N CYS A 101 7.14 -0.23 -9.98
CA CYS A 101 6.05 0.73 -9.79
C CYS A 101 6.52 2.00 -9.06
N TRP A 102 7.83 2.19 -8.97
CA TRP A 102 8.44 3.35 -8.29
C TRP A 102 8.04 3.48 -6.82
N GLN A 103 7.76 2.35 -6.17
CA GLN A 103 7.39 2.35 -4.76
C GLN A 103 8.56 2.81 -3.89
N GLU A 104 8.26 3.66 -2.92
CA GLU A 104 9.23 4.13 -1.93
C GLU A 104 9.07 3.39 -0.61
N TYR A 105 7.86 2.91 -0.33
CA TYR A 105 7.51 2.12 0.85
C TYR A 105 6.66 0.94 0.46
N SER A 106 6.76 -0.13 1.25
CA SER A 106 5.91 -1.30 1.09
C SER A 106 5.47 -1.80 2.45
N TYR A 107 4.24 -2.28 2.52
CA TYR A 107 3.66 -2.81 3.74
C TYR A 107 3.11 -4.19 3.45
N VAL A 108 3.49 -5.17 4.27
CA VAL A 108 3.04 -6.55 4.11
C VAL A 108 2.37 -6.99 5.39
N PHE A 109 1.14 -7.48 5.27
CA PHE A 109 0.42 -8.07 6.39
C PHE A 109 0.89 -9.50 6.58
N VAL A 110 1.58 -9.75 7.69
CA VAL A 110 2.19 -11.04 8.01
C VAL A 110 1.45 -11.63 9.20
N LYS A 111 0.62 -12.64 8.94
CA LYS A 111 -0.20 -13.34 9.93
C LYS A 111 -1.22 -12.42 10.60
N ASP A 112 -0.82 -11.58 11.55
CA ASP A 112 -1.73 -10.72 12.31
C ASP A 112 -1.18 -9.31 12.50
N ARG A 113 -0.11 -8.95 11.78
CA ARG A 113 0.54 -7.66 11.96
C ARG A 113 1.07 -7.10 10.64
N TRP A 114 1.29 -5.79 10.62
CA TRP A 114 1.89 -5.11 9.47
C TRP A 114 3.40 -4.97 9.65
N GLU A 115 4.13 -5.32 8.59
CA GLU A 115 5.56 -5.06 8.48
C GLU A 115 5.76 -3.94 7.46
N GLY A 116 6.54 -2.91 7.82
CA GLY A 116 6.82 -1.78 6.94
C GLY A 116 8.24 -1.81 6.42
N TYR A 117 8.43 -1.37 5.16
CA TYR A 117 9.72 -1.36 4.49
C TYR A 117 9.89 -0.08 3.70
N ALA A 118 11.10 0.51 3.75
CA ALA A 118 11.52 1.54 2.80
C ALA A 118 12.31 0.85 1.70
N ILE A 119 11.95 1.11 0.46
CA ILE A 119 12.53 0.42 -0.69
C ILE A 119 13.11 1.44 -1.66
N SER A 120 14.34 1.21 -2.10
CA SER A 120 14.94 1.98 -3.18
C SER A 120 15.50 1.03 -4.23
N HIS A 121 15.37 1.41 -5.49
CA HIS A 121 15.81 0.62 -6.62
C HIS A 121 16.96 1.31 -7.33
N LYS A 122 17.98 0.53 -7.68
CA LYS A 122 19.04 1.00 -8.55
C LYS A 122 18.77 0.48 -9.95
N MET A 123 18.63 1.40 -10.89
CA MET A 123 18.35 1.06 -12.29
C MET A 123 19.65 0.92 -13.07
N ASP A 124 19.58 0.28 -14.23
CA ASP A 124 20.70 0.22 -15.16
C ASP A 124 20.92 1.59 -15.82
N GLU A 125 21.97 1.71 -16.66
CA GLU A 125 22.33 2.98 -17.30
C GLU A 125 21.22 3.56 -18.17
N ASN A 126 20.34 2.72 -18.71
CA ASN A 126 19.25 3.14 -19.57
C ASN A 126 17.91 3.27 -18.83
N TYR A 127 17.89 3.06 -17.53
CA TYR A 127 16.68 3.05 -16.69
C TYR A 127 15.63 2.04 -17.17
N GLU A 128 16.08 0.93 -17.75
CA GLU A 128 15.19 -0.11 -18.26
C GLU A 128 14.98 -1.27 -17.29
N GLN A 129 16.01 -1.59 -16.48
CA GLN A 129 15.94 -2.74 -15.58
C GLN A 129 16.45 -2.40 -14.20
N ILE A 130 15.84 -3.03 -13.19
CA ILE A 130 16.29 -2.92 -11.80
C ILE A 130 17.53 -3.79 -11.63
N VAL A 131 18.66 -3.15 -11.31
CA VAL A 131 19.95 -3.84 -11.08
C VAL A 131 20.03 -4.36 -9.66
N SER A 132 19.59 -3.56 -8.70
CA SER A 132 19.61 -3.94 -7.30
C SER A 132 18.49 -3.25 -6.54
N VAL A 133 18.13 -3.83 -5.38
CA VAL A 133 17.10 -3.31 -4.50
C VAL A 133 17.70 -3.17 -3.11
N ASN A 134 17.51 -2.02 -2.49
CA ASN A 134 17.87 -1.79 -1.10
C ASN A 134 16.58 -1.73 -0.28
N VAL A 135 16.48 -2.61 0.70
CA VAL A 135 15.28 -2.74 1.55
C VAL A 135 15.68 -2.49 3.00
N ARG A 136 14.95 -1.60 3.66
CA ARG A 136 15.18 -1.28 5.06
C ARG A 136 13.85 -1.36 5.80
N ASN A 137 13.82 -2.03 6.95
CA ASN A 137 12.64 -2.04 7.81
C ASN A 137 12.38 -0.65 8.36
N VAL A 138 11.12 -0.25 8.39
CA VAL A 138 10.69 1.01 8.97
C VAL A 138 9.63 0.74 10.02
N GLU A 139 9.65 1.55 11.07
CA GLU A 139 8.64 1.46 12.11
C GLU A 139 7.37 2.17 11.65
N ILE A 140 6.22 1.51 11.82
CA ILE A 140 4.91 2.11 11.57
C ILE A 140 4.42 2.69 12.89
N PRO A 141 4.18 4.01 12.97
CA PRO A 141 3.67 4.61 14.22
C PRO A 141 2.35 4.00 14.64
N GLU A 142 2.09 3.97 15.95
CA GLU A 142 0.79 3.55 16.44
C GLU A 142 -0.26 4.61 16.15
N PRO A 143 -1.52 4.21 15.84
CA PRO A 143 -2.60 5.18 15.67
C PRO A 143 -2.79 6.00 16.94
N GLU A 144 -3.05 7.30 16.78
CA GLU A 144 -3.33 8.16 17.91
C GLU A 144 -4.65 7.76 18.55
N THR A 145 -4.60 7.53 19.87
CA THR A 145 -5.80 7.29 20.66
C THR A 145 -6.20 8.60 21.33
N VAL A 146 -7.40 9.03 21.03
CA VAL A 146 -7.95 10.25 21.60
C VAL A 146 -8.79 9.91 22.82
#